data_4fdba4161b9db148389717ccfd1945b5
#
_entry.id   4fdba4161b9db148389717ccfd1945b5
#
_cell.length_a   1.000
_cell.length_b   1.000
_cell.length_c   1.000
_cell.angle_alpha   90.00
_cell.angle_beta   90.00
_cell.angle_gamma   90.00
#
_symmetry.space_group_name_H-M   'P 1'
#
loop_
_entity.id
_entity.type
_entity.pdbx_description
1 polymer ?
#
loop_
_entity_poly.entity_id
_entity_poly.type
_entity_poly.pdbx_seq_one_letter_code
_entity_poly.pdbx_strand_id
1 'polypeptide(L)'
;MSIELSRRDFIGTCSAAACSVSLGMAEASGLYPGGGYTGTLCLFSKPLPGMGWRQLAQAAKSVGFGGIDLTVRRGGHVQPERATEDLPKAVEAIREEGLDVPMITTEVTSADDPAARPILSTAAKLSIPFFKPGYYQYKMINVRRELESAASQFRGLVALSKQYGMQAGYHNHEEYIGAPVWDIASVMDMLDSKWAGFYFDARHAVAEGGVGGWKIAVNLVMPRLKMVAAKDFLWQKTETGWAARNCPLGEGMVDWKYFVNALAAGGFQGPISLHLEYDVVGEAGAAREENIVAALQRDLQFLKTRLREGYGAIAGER
;
A
#
# COMPACT_ATOMS: atom_id res chain seq x y z
N MET A 1 19.03 -12.72 55.02
CA MET A 1 19.90 -13.83 54.59
C MET A 1 19.82 -13.89 53.08
N SER A 2 20.73 -13.19 52.40
CA SER A 2 20.81 -13.13 50.96
C SER A 2 21.66 -14.28 50.45
N ILE A 3 21.08 -15.12 49.61
CA ILE A 3 21.78 -16.25 48.98
C ILE A 3 22.45 -15.70 47.73
N GLU A 4 23.77 -15.50 47.77
CA GLU A 4 24.58 -15.24 46.58
C GLU A 4 24.82 -16.56 45.85
N LEU A 5 24.19 -16.70 44.68
CA LEU A 5 24.47 -17.79 43.75
C LEU A 5 25.74 -17.49 42.94
N SER A 6 26.74 -18.39 43.03
CA SER A 6 27.98 -18.24 42.30
C SER A 6 27.82 -18.58 40.82
N ARG A 7 28.71 -18.03 39.96
CA ARG A 7 28.70 -18.33 38.51
C ARG A 7 28.84 -19.83 38.15
N ARG A 8 29.36 -20.64 39.07
CA ARG A 8 29.46 -22.12 38.89
C ARG A 8 28.13 -22.81 39.07
N ASP A 9 27.25 -22.30 39.93
CA ASP A 9 25.94 -22.94 40.22
C ASP A 9 24.96 -22.72 39.05
N PHE A 10 25.17 -21.61 38.26
CA PHE A 10 24.37 -21.35 37.03
C PHE A 10 24.69 -22.31 35.88
N ILE A 11 25.95 -22.80 35.80
CA ILE A 11 26.36 -23.71 34.71
C ILE A 11 25.96 -25.15 35.01
N GLY A 12 25.79 -25.52 36.28
CA GLY A 12 25.41 -26.87 36.69
C GLY A 12 23.95 -27.26 36.44
N THR A 13 23.05 -26.28 36.28
CA THR A 13 21.60 -26.52 36.13
C THR A 13 21.14 -26.60 34.67
N CYS A 14 22.01 -26.36 33.70
CA CYS A 14 21.66 -26.43 32.28
C CYS A 14 22.03 -27.75 31.58
N SER A 15 22.48 -28.76 32.32
CA SER A 15 22.98 -30.01 31.72
C SER A 15 22.14 -31.24 31.93
N ALA A 16 20.83 -31.13 31.99
CA ALA A 16 19.96 -32.32 32.01
C ALA A 16 18.57 -32.04 31.41
N ALA A 17 18.49 -31.63 30.18
CA ALA A 17 17.29 -31.81 29.32
C ALA A 17 17.70 -31.64 27.85
N ALA A 18 18.55 -32.53 27.34
CA ALA A 18 18.68 -32.73 25.92
C ALA A 18 17.47 -33.53 25.43
N CYS A 19 16.31 -32.90 25.37
CA CYS A 19 15.24 -33.34 24.48
C CYS A 19 15.70 -32.97 23.06
N SER A 20 16.11 -33.96 22.30
CA SER A 20 16.31 -33.92 20.87
C SER A 20 14.95 -33.60 20.21
N VAL A 21 14.62 -32.33 20.12
CA VAL A 21 13.65 -31.86 19.17
C VAL A 21 14.41 -31.76 17.85
N SER A 22 14.32 -32.85 17.08
CA SER A 22 14.60 -32.78 15.64
C SER A 22 13.57 -31.79 15.08
N LEU A 23 13.99 -30.52 14.95
CA LEU A 23 13.33 -29.58 14.05
C LEU A 23 13.54 -30.14 12.63
N GLY A 24 12.64 -31.05 12.26
CA GLY A 24 12.34 -31.27 10.88
C GLY A 24 11.91 -29.91 10.34
N MET A 25 12.76 -29.27 9.54
CA MET A 25 12.33 -28.26 8.58
C MET A 25 11.39 -29.01 7.61
N ALA A 26 10.16 -29.22 8.03
CA ALA A 26 9.10 -29.46 7.08
C ALA A 26 9.11 -28.20 6.20
N GLU A 27 9.54 -28.35 4.95
CA GLU A 27 9.10 -27.46 3.90
C GLU A 27 7.59 -27.42 4.04
N ALA A 28 7.10 -26.33 4.63
CA ALA A 28 5.69 -26.05 4.65
C ALA A 28 5.29 -25.72 3.21
N SER A 29 5.07 -26.76 2.42
CA SER A 29 4.12 -26.75 1.31
C SER A 29 2.74 -26.61 1.97
N GLY A 30 2.53 -25.46 2.62
CA GLY A 30 1.27 -25.07 3.19
C GLY A 30 0.27 -24.91 2.05
N LEU A 31 -0.60 -25.90 1.94
CA LEU A 31 -1.89 -25.76 1.26
C LEU A 31 -2.60 -24.56 1.90
N TYR A 32 -2.41 -23.38 1.28
CA TYR A 32 -3.26 -22.23 1.56
C TYR A 32 -4.71 -22.65 1.25
N PRO A 33 -5.69 -22.30 2.09
CA PRO A 33 -7.09 -22.68 1.84
C PRO A 33 -7.48 -22.16 0.45
N GLY A 34 -7.77 -23.06 -0.46
CA GLY A 34 -7.80 -22.92 -1.89
C GLY A 34 -8.85 -21.94 -2.42
N GLY A 35 -8.46 -20.71 -2.55
CA GLY A 35 -9.27 -19.72 -3.22
C GLY A 35 -8.43 -18.55 -3.68
N GLY A 36 -7.59 -18.63 -4.63
CA GLY A 36 -6.77 -17.60 -5.26
C GLY A 36 -6.88 -16.14 -4.78
N TYR A 37 -6.11 -15.24 -5.31
CA TYR A 37 -6.29 -13.81 -5.07
C TYR A 37 -7.53 -13.31 -5.82
N THR A 38 -8.48 -12.71 -5.10
CA THR A 38 -9.77 -12.22 -5.63
C THR A 38 -9.90 -10.70 -5.63
N GLY A 39 -8.89 -10.00 -5.07
CA GLY A 39 -8.88 -8.54 -5.02
C GLY A 39 -8.67 -7.90 -6.39
N THR A 40 -8.95 -6.63 -6.48
CA THR A 40 -8.81 -5.86 -7.73
C THR A 40 -7.36 -5.40 -7.91
N LEU A 41 -6.77 -5.69 -9.07
CA LEU A 41 -5.51 -5.08 -9.51
C LEU A 41 -5.82 -3.73 -10.16
N CYS A 42 -5.33 -2.66 -9.56
CA CYS A 42 -5.63 -1.29 -9.97
C CYS A 42 -4.42 -0.62 -10.63
N LEU A 43 -4.70 0.16 -11.66
CA LEU A 43 -3.76 1.16 -12.15
C LEU A 43 -3.82 2.39 -11.25
N PHE A 44 -2.70 2.79 -10.65
CA PHE A 44 -2.58 4.13 -10.07
C PHE A 44 -2.59 5.18 -11.18
N SER A 45 -3.54 6.10 -11.16
CA SER A 45 -3.78 6.99 -12.30
C SER A 45 -2.72 8.09 -12.51
N LYS A 46 -1.88 8.35 -11.49
CA LYS A 46 -0.84 9.41 -11.49
C LYS A 46 0.10 9.41 -12.72
N PRO A 47 0.59 8.27 -13.25
CA PRO A 47 1.54 8.27 -14.37
C PRO A 47 0.99 8.79 -15.69
N LEU A 48 -0.33 8.84 -15.84
CA LEU A 48 -1.03 9.21 -17.09
C LEU A 48 -1.89 10.48 -16.94
N PRO A 49 -1.33 11.61 -16.44
CA PRO A 49 -2.11 12.79 -16.07
C PRO A 49 -2.74 13.51 -17.27
N GLY A 50 -2.24 13.25 -18.49
CA GLY A 50 -2.76 13.83 -19.74
C GLY A 50 -3.98 13.10 -20.31
N MET A 51 -4.25 11.88 -19.84
CA MET A 51 -5.39 11.09 -20.33
C MET A 51 -6.70 11.55 -19.69
N GLY A 52 -7.74 11.74 -20.50
CA GLY A 52 -9.10 11.86 -20.00
C GLY A 52 -9.59 10.54 -19.39
N TRP A 53 -10.64 10.57 -18.59
CA TRP A 53 -11.11 9.42 -17.80
C TRP A 53 -11.39 8.18 -18.61
N ARG A 54 -12.04 8.31 -19.80
CA ARG A 54 -12.30 7.19 -20.72
C ARG A 54 -11.01 6.63 -21.32
N GLN A 55 -10.10 7.50 -21.77
CA GLN A 55 -8.80 7.09 -22.32
C GLN A 55 -7.96 6.34 -21.27
N LEU A 56 -7.93 6.85 -20.04
CA LEU A 56 -7.28 6.20 -18.90
C LEU A 56 -7.85 4.79 -18.65
N ALA A 57 -9.19 4.66 -18.67
CA ALA A 57 -9.86 3.38 -18.51
C ALA A 57 -9.56 2.41 -19.65
N GLN A 58 -9.56 2.87 -20.89
CA GLN A 58 -9.20 2.05 -22.06
C GLN A 58 -7.74 1.58 -22.00
N ALA A 59 -6.81 2.46 -21.61
CA ALA A 59 -5.42 2.09 -21.40
C ALA A 59 -5.28 1.06 -20.27
N ALA A 60 -5.91 1.27 -19.13
CA ALA A 60 -5.89 0.31 -18.02
C ALA A 60 -6.46 -1.06 -18.42
N LYS A 61 -7.58 -1.07 -19.16
CA LYS A 61 -8.21 -2.30 -19.65
C LYS A 61 -7.32 -3.04 -20.64
N SER A 62 -6.69 -2.33 -21.58
CA SER A 62 -5.81 -2.94 -22.58
C SER A 62 -4.59 -3.63 -21.96
N VAL A 63 -4.10 -3.10 -20.83
CA VAL A 63 -3.03 -3.70 -20.02
C VAL A 63 -3.51 -4.90 -19.22
N GLY A 64 -4.80 -4.95 -18.88
CA GLY A 64 -5.42 -6.05 -18.13
C GLY A 64 -5.59 -5.77 -16.63
N PHE A 65 -5.74 -4.49 -16.24
CA PHE A 65 -6.20 -4.11 -14.92
C PHE A 65 -7.70 -4.36 -14.74
N GLY A 66 -8.12 -4.61 -13.50
CA GLY A 66 -9.53 -4.74 -13.13
C GLY A 66 -10.12 -3.45 -12.57
N GLY A 67 -9.29 -2.47 -12.25
CA GLY A 67 -9.74 -1.21 -11.67
C GLY A 67 -8.71 -0.08 -11.73
N ILE A 68 -9.12 1.06 -11.21
CA ILE A 68 -8.30 2.27 -11.13
C ILE A 68 -8.25 2.77 -9.69
N ASP A 69 -7.04 3.03 -9.19
CA ASP A 69 -6.78 3.88 -8.03
C ASP A 69 -6.79 5.34 -8.51
N LEU A 70 -7.95 5.97 -8.38
CA LEU A 70 -8.19 7.28 -8.99
C LEU A 70 -7.68 8.41 -8.10
N THR A 71 -6.84 9.28 -8.66
CA THR A 71 -6.34 10.45 -7.95
C THR A 71 -7.41 11.55 -7.85
N VAL A 72 -7.82 11.85 -6.60
CA VAL A 72 -8.76 12.93 -6.24
C VAL A 72 -8.00 13.93 -5.39
N ARG A 73 -7.15 14.71 -6.05
CA ARG A 73 -6.23 15.66 -5.41
C ARG A 73 -5.77 16.72 -6.43
N ARG A 74 -5.07 17.76 -5.96
CA ARG A 74 -4.47 18.75 -6.84
C ARG A 74 -3.54 18.09 -7.84
N GLY A 75 -3.68 18.47 -9.11
CA GLY A 75 -2.94 17.87 -10.21
C GLY A 75 -3.29 16.40 -10.51
N GLY A 76 -4.34 15.87 -9.87
CA GLY A 76 -4.90 14.55 -10.17
C GLY A 76 -6.00 14.59 -11.24
N HIS A 77 -6.59 13.43 -11.51
CA HIS A 77 -7.66 13.30 -12.52
C HIS A 77 -8.98 13.94 -12.09
N VAL A 78 -9.18 14.13 -10.78
CA VAL A 78 -10.30 14.88 -10.20
C VAL A 78 -9.73 15.91 -9.24
N GLN A 79 -10.04 17.18 -9.44
CA GLN A 79 -9.64 18.24 -8.53
C GLN A 79 -10.51 18.21 -7.27
N PRO A 80 -9.96 18.46 -6.06
CA PRO A 80 -10.70 18.39 -4.79
C PRO A 80 -11.96 19.23 -4.76
N GLU A 81 -11.86 20.48 -5.26
CA GLU A 81 -12.96 21.45 -5.30
C GLU A 81 -14.06 21.09 -6.30
N ARG A 82 -13.78 20.21 -7.24
CA ARG A 82 -14.72 19.71 -8.25
C ARG A 82 -15.18 18.28 -7.99
N ALA A 83 -14.81 17.70 -6.85
CA ALA A 83 -15.10 16.29 -6.57
C ALA A 83 -16.59 15.93 -6.66
N THR A 84 -17.50 16.84 -6.26
CA THR A 84 -18.96 16.60 -6.35
C THR A 84 -19.48 16.52 -7.78
N GLU A 85 -18.82 17.18 -8.73
CA GLU A 85 -19.25 17.23 -10.14
C GLU A 85 -18.49 16.21 -11.01
N ASP A 86 -17.17 16.13 -10.81
CA ASP A 86 -16.30 15.41 -11.72
C ASP A 86 -16.06 13.95 -11.28
N LEU A 87 -16.06 13.63 -9.98
CA LEU A 87 -15.88 12.25 -9.53
C LEU A 87 -16.99 11.30 -10.03
N PRO A 88 -18.28 11.68 -10.04
CA PRO A 88 -19.32 10.84 -10.64
C PRO A 88 -19.09 10.57 -12.12
N LYS A 89 -18.71 11.60 -12.90
CA LYS A 89 -18.46 11.46 -14.34
C LYS A 89 -17.22 10.59 -14.61
N ALA A 90 -16.17 10.75 -13.79
CA ALA A 90 -14.96 9.94 -13.91
C ALA A 90 -15.26 8.46 -13.63
N VAL A 91 -15.99 8.18 -12.55
CA VAL A 91 -16.36 6.80 -12.18
C VAL A 91 -17.29 6.17 -13.23
N GLU A 92 -18.25 6.93 -13.76
CA GLU A 92 -19.13 6.48 -14.83
C GLU A 92 -18.31 6.10 -16.07
N ALA A 93 -17.43 6.99 -16.56
CA ALA A 93 -16.59 6.74 -17.72
C ALA A 93 -15.67 5.51 -17.54
N ILE A 94 -15.16 5.27 -16.33
CA ILE A 94 -14.34 4.10 -16.01
C ILE A 94 -15.18 2.84 -16.00
N ARG A 95 -16.38 2.87 -15.41
CA ARG A 95 -17.28 1.71 -15.31
C ARG A 95 -17.88 1.34 -16.66
N GLU A 96 -18.15 2.28 -17.55
CA GLU A 96 -18.57 2.02 -18.93
C GLU A 96 -17.54 1.19 -19.72
N GLU A 97 -16.24 1.32 -19.42
CA GLU A 97 -15.20 0.48 -20.00
C GLU A 97 -15.08 -0.90 -19.29
N GLY A 98 -15.89 -1.16 -18.27
CA GLY A 98 -15.91 -2.43 -17.53
C GLY A 98 -14.87 -2.55 -16.44
N LEU A 99 -14.30 -1.43 -15.96
CA LEU A 99 -13.39 -1.37 -14.82
C LEU A 99 -14.11 -0.85 -13.57
N ASP A 100 -13.54 -1.10 -12.38
CA ASP A 100 -14.05 -0.54 -11.14
C ASP A 100 -13.12 0.56 -10.60
N VAL A 101 -13.62 1.31 -9.62
CA VAL A 101 -12.85 2.27 -8.80
C VAL A 101 -12.98 1.85 -7.34
N PRO A 102 -12.20 0.85 -6.88
CA PRO A 102 -12.34 0.36 -5.51
C PRO A 102 -11.72 1.29 -4.48
N MET A 103 -10.92 2.25 -4.91
CA MET A 103 -10.23 3.18 -4.04
C MET A 103 -9.95 4.51 -4.74
N ILE A 104 -9.81 5.56 -3.92
CA ILE A 104 -9.34 6.87 -4.37
C ILE A 104 -8.12 7.31 -3.56
N THR A 105 -7.16 7.94 -4.24
CA THR A 105 -6.00 8.58 -3.60
C THR A 105 -6.24 10.08 -3.46
N THR A 106 -6.32 10.55 -2.19
CA THR A 106 -6.58 11.96 -1.85
C THR A 106 -5.37 12.63 -1.20
N GLU A 107 -5.45 13.94 -0.99
CA GLU A 107 -4.48 14.72 -0.20
C GLU A 107 -5.07 15.24 1.12
N VAL A 108 -6.29 14.83 1.47
CA VAL A 108 -6.98 15.27 2.68
C VAL A 108 -6.32 14.69 3.92
N THR A 109 -5.96 15.54 4.89
CA THR A 109 -5.31 15.14 6.15
C THR A 109 -6.17 15.41 7.39
N SER A 110 -7.25 16.18 7.27
CA SER A 110 -8.12 16.56 8.38
C SER A 110 -9.61 16.50 7.97
N ALA A 111 -10.48 16.22 8.94
CA ALA A 111 -11.91 16.35 8.77
C ALA A 111 -12.37 17.81 8.58
N ASP A 112 -11.53 18.76 9.01
CA ASP A 112 -11.78 20.20 8.86
C ASP A 112 -11.37 20.75 7.48
N ASP A 113 -10.70 19.93 6.66
CA ASP A 113 -10.40 20.28 5.28
C ASP A 113 -11.72 20.47 4.52
N PRO A 114 -11.95 21.62 3.86
CA PRO A 114 -13.22 21.88 3.16
C PRO A 114 -13.50 20.86 2.05
N ALA A 115 -12.47 20.20 1.49
CA ALA A 115 -12.62 19.17 0.48
C ALA A 115 -12.94 17.79 1.07
N ALA A 116 -12.67 17.54 2.36
CA ALA A 116 -12.84 16.22 2.98
C ALA A 116 -14.25 15.68 2.83
N ARG A 117 -15.23 16.45 3.31
CA ARG A 117 -16.64 16.04 3.29
C ARG A 117 -17.20 15.88 1.88
N PRO A 118 -17.02 16.83 0.94
CA PRO A 118 -17.44 16.65 -0.45
C PRO A 118 -16.85 15.39 -1.12
N ILE A 119 -15.54 15.16 -0.99
CA ILE A 119 -14.87 13.99 -1.57
C ILE A 119 -15.45 12.69 -0.99
N LEU A 120 -15.44 12.53 0.35
CA LEU A 120 -15.85 11.29 1.00
C LEU A 120 -17.33 11.00 0.80
N SER A 121 -18.21 12.00 0.90
CA SER A 121 -19.64 11.81 0.68
C SER A 121 -19.97 11.44 -0.76
N THR A 122 -19.26 12.01 -1.74
CA THR A 122 -19.45 11.70 -3.15
C THR A 122 -18.92 10.30 -3.49
N ALA A 123 -17.71 9.97 -3.02
CA ALA A 123 -17.14 8.65 -3.20
C ALA A 123 -18.04 7.53 -2.59
N ALA A 124 -18.56 7.76 -1.41
CA ALA A 124 -19.49 6.82 -0.76
C ALA A 124 -20.78 6.59 -1.57
N LYS A 125 -21.38 7.64 -2.15
CA LYS A 125 -22.56 7.51 -3.05
C LYS A 125 -22.26 6.69 -4.30
N LEU A 126 -21.00 6.67 -4.72
CA LEU A 126 -20.52 5.89 -5.86
C LEU A 126 -20.04 4.47 -5.44
N SER A 127 -20.29 4.08 -4.19
CA SER A 127 -19.90 2.79 -3.62
C SER A 127 -18.38 2.53 -3.67
N ILE A 128 -17.56 3.56 -3.53
CA ILE A 128 -16.11 3.44 -3.39
C ILE A 128 -15.78 3.16 -1.92
N PRO A 129 -15.25 1.96 -1.59
CA PRO A 129 -15.09 1.56 -0.19
C PRO A 129 -13.86 2.15 0.49
N PHE A 130 -12.79 2.43 -0.27
CA PHE A 130 -11.50 2.81 0.29
C PHE A 130 -11.03 4.19 -0.18
N PHE A 131 -10.34 4.89 0.71
CA PHE A 131 -9.58 6.08 0.34
C PHE A 131 -8.21 6.11 1.03
N LYS A 132 -7.23 6.68 0.34
CA LYS A 132 -5.92 7.01 0.88
C LYS A 132 -5.94 8.49 1.30
N PRO A 133 -5.73 8.83 2.59
CA PRO A 133 -5.59 10.21 3.06
C PRO A 133 -4.29 10.86 2.56
N GLY A 134 -4.13 12.15 2.76
CA GLY A 134 -2.89 12.88 2.53
C GLY A 134 -1.76 12.43 3.46
N TYR A 135 -0.58 13.01 3.28
CA TYR A 135 0.60 12.72 4.09
C TYR A 135 0.76 13.73 5.22
N TYR A 136 1.19 13.27 6.39
CA TYR A 136 1.53 14.09 7.53
C TYR A 136 3.06 14.21 7.62
N GLN A 137 3.57 15.42 7.74
CA GLN A 137 5.00 15.67 7.72
C GLN A 137 5.59 15.83 9.11
N TYR A 138 6.80 15.28 9.31
CA TYR A 138 7.67 15.69 10.40
C TYR A 138 8.35 17.01 10.04
N LYS A 139 8.23 17.99 10.94
CA LYS A 139 8.94 19.29 10.85
C LYS A 139 10.28 19.25 11.57
N MET A 140 10.60 18.13 12.23
CA MET A 140 11.81 17.88 13.01
C MET A 140 12.05 18.91 14.14
N ILE A 141 10.96 19.49 14.67
CA ILE A 141 11.00 20.41 15.82
C ILE A 141 10.67 19.64 17.10
N ASN A 142 9.59 18.87 17.10
CA ASN A 142 9.20 18.00 18.21
C ASN A 142 8.40 16.81 17.66
N VAL A 143 9.10 15.74 17.33
CA VAL A 143 8.56 14.55 16.70
C VAL A 143 7.35 13.96 17.46
N ARG A 144 7.38 13.96 18.80
CA ARG A 144 6.26 13.42 19.60
C ARG A 144 5.00 14.26 19.45
N ARG A 145 5.12 15.59 19.54
CA ARG A 145 3.97 16.51 19.36
C ARG A 145 3.46 16.49 17.92
N GLU A 146 4.34 16.33 16.97
CA GLU A 146 3.98 16.23 15.55
C GLU A 146 3.18 14.95 15.28
N LEU A 147 3.62 13.83 15.86
CA LEU A 147 2.88 12.56 15.81
C LEU A 147 1.52 12.67 16.53
N GLU A 148 1.45 13.28 17.71
CA GLU A 148 0.20 13.51 18.43
C GLU A 148 -0.79 14.36 17.61
N SER A 149 -0.29 15.42 16.94
CA SER A 149 -1.09 16.27 16.05
C SER A 149 -1.62 15.48 14.85
N ALA A 150 -0.75 14.74 14.17
CA ALA A 150 -1.14 13.88 13.04
C ALA A 150 -2.18 12.83 13.47
N ALA A 151 -1.95 12.20 14.63
CA ALA A 151 -2.88 11.23 15.21
C ALA A 151 -4.26 11.84 15.47
N SER A 152 -4.31 13.06 15.99
CA SER A 152 -5.59 13.78 16.24
C SER A 152 -6.34 14.06 14.93
N GLN A 153 -5.62 14.58 13.92
CA GLN A 153 -6.19 14.89 12.61
C GLN A 153 -6.68 13.61 11.90
N PHE A 154 -5.88 12.54 11.92
CA PHE A 154 -6.25 11.27 11.31
C PHE A 154 -7.47 10.63 12.00
N ARG A 155 -7.53 10.65 13.34
CA ARG A 155 -8.72 10.18 14.07
C ARG A 155 -9.99 10.95 13.67
N GLY A 156 -9.91 12.27 13.53
CA GLY A 156 -11.01 13.09 13.04
C GLY A 156 -11.46 12.69 11.65
N LEU A 157 -10.51 12.48 10.75
CA LEU A 157 -10.78 12.07 9.37
C LEU A 157 -11.42 10.66 9.30
N VAL A 158 -10.95 9.70 10.10
CA VAL A 158 -11.54 8.36 10.21
C VAL A 158 -12.97 8.45 10.77
N ALA A 159 -13.21 9.29 11.77
CA ALA A 159 -14.57 9.50 12.29
C ALA A 159 -15.52 10.08 11.23
N LEU A 160 -15.03 10.99 10.39
CA LEU A 160 -15.77 11.52 9.26
C LEU A 160 -16.05 10.44 8.21
N SER A 161 -15.04 9.66 7.82
CA SER A 161 -15.18 8.61 6.80
C SER A 161 -16.15 7.50 7.24
N LYS A 162 -16.14 7.15 8.53
CA LYS A 162 -17.10 6.22 9.14
C LYS A 162 -18.56 6.66 8.93
N GLN A 163 -18.86 7.97 8.99
CA GLN A 163 -20.22 8.48 8.75
C GLN A 163 -20.72 8.15 7.33
N TYR A 164 -19.80 8.00 6.38
CA TYR A 164 -20.09 7.67 4.99
C TYR A 164 -19.87 6.19 4.66
N GLY A 165 -19.47 5.37 5.62
CA GLY A 165 -19.17 3.95 5.39
C GLY A 165 -17.89 3.68 4.64
N MET A 166 -16.98 4.66 4.52
CA MET A 166 -15.69 4.52 3.86
C MET A 166 -14.58 4.13 4.83
N GLN A 167 -13.59 3.41 4.34
CA GLN A 167 -12.44 2.93 5.09
C GLN A 167 -11.17 3.70 4.69
N ALA A 168 -10.45 4.22 5.69
CA ALA A 168 -9.19 4.90 5.50
C ALA A 168 -8.03 3.89 5.45
N GLY A 169 -7.20 3.95 4.42
CA GLY A 169 -5.94 3.23 4.34
C GLY A 169 -4.77 4.18 4.51
N TYR A 170 -4.07 4.10 5.64
CA TYR A 170 -2.90 4.93 5.92
C TYR A 170 -1.71 4.44 5.09
N HIS A 171 -1.18 5.30 4.22
CA HIS A 171 -0.08 4.97 3.34
C HIS A 171 1.27 5.29 4.00
N ASN A 172 2.09 4.28 4.24
CA ASN A 172 3.46 4.47 4.68
C ASN A 172 4.30 4.99 3.52
N HIS A 173 4.84 6.20 3.66
CA HIS A 173 5.66 6.83 2.63
C HIS A 173 6.92 7.40 3.28
N GLU A 174 8.09 7.15 2.69
CA GLU A 174 9.36 7.70 3.17
C GLU A 174 9.25 9.20 3.41
N GLU A 175 9.99 9.71 4.40
CA GLU A 175 10.03 11.13 4.82
C GLU A 175 8.76 11.65 5.53
N TYR A 176 7.68 10.86 5.63
CA TYR A 176 6.45 11.26 6.30
C TYR A 176 6.19 10.45 7.58
N ILE A 177 5.31 10.98 8.42
CA ILE A 177 4.79 10.22 9.57
C ILE A 177 4.15 8.93 9.04
N GLY A 178 4.48 7.81 9.66
CA GLY A 178 4.05 6.49 9.23
C GLY A 178 5.00 5.78 8.26
N ALA A 179 6.11 6.43 7.84
CA ALA A 179 7.11 5.79 6.98
C ALA A 179 7.68 4.52 7.61
N PRO A 180 8.16 4.53 8.86
CA PRO A 180 8.64 3.34 9.54
C PRO A 180 7.51 2.45 10.07
N VAL A 181 6.24 2.82 9.89
CA VAL A 181 5.02 2.13 10.37
C VAL A 181 4.88 2.11 11.89
N TRP A 182 5.97 1.93 12.62
CA TRP A 182 6.02 1.81 14.09
C TRP A 182 5.52 3.05 14.81
N ASP A 183 5.76 4.23 14.27
CA ASP A 183 5.36 5.51 14.84
C ASP A 183 3.83 5.68 14.83
N ILE A 184 3.16 5.22 13.76
CA ILE A 184 1.69 5.31 13.61
C ILE A 184 0.95 4.07 14.13
N ALA A 185 1.64 2.96 14.40
CA ALA A 185 1.02 1.70 14.81
C ALA A 185 0.17 1.86 16.08
N SER A 186 0.68 2.55 17.09
CA SER A 186 -0.06 2.80 18.34
C SER A 186 -1.32 3.64 18.13
N VAL A 187 -1.32 4.53 17.15
CA VAL A 187 -2.50 5.32 16.76
C VAL A 187 -3.53 4.42 16.07
N MET A 188 -3.07 3.53 15.20
CA MET A 188 -3.94 2.55 14.54
C MET A 188 -4.60 1.60 15.52
N ASP A 189 -3.88 1.16 16.57
CA ASP A 189 -4.42 0.25 17.58
C ASP A 189 -5.57 0.86 18.41
N MET A 190 -5.62 2.19 18.52
CA MET A 190 -6.72 2.90 19.17
C MET A 190 -7.95 3.10 18.26
N LEU A 191 -7.88 2.77 16.98
CA LEU A 191 -8.95 2.95 16.01
C LEU A 191 -9.66 1.62 15.73
N ASP A 192 -10.95 1.71 15.42
CA ASP A 192 -11.72 0.57 14.94
C ASP A 192 -11.15 0.06 13.61
N SER A 193 -10.68 -1.19 13.60
CA SER A 193 -10.05 -1.82 12.44
C SER A 193 -10.99 -1.94 11.23
N LYS A 194 -12.29 -1.82 11.41
CA LYS A 194 -13.25 -1.74 10.32
C LYS A 194 -13.04 -0.48 9.48
N TRP A 195 -12.74 0.67 10.11
CA TRP A 195 -12.73 1.97 9.45
C TRP A 195 -11.35 2.54 9.19
N ALA A 196 -10.33 2.02 9.87
CA ALA A 196 -8.95 2.44 9.72
C ALA A 196 -8.02 1.24 9.61
N GLY A 197 -7.12 1.30 8.65
CA GLY A 197 -6.08 0.30 8.44
C GLY A 197 -4.97 0.86 7.58
N PHE A 198 -4.15 -0.02 7.05
CA PHE A 198 -2.97 0.36 6.27
C PHE A 198 -3.22 0.23 4.76
N TYR A 199 -2.70 1.17 4.03
CA TYR A 199 -2.37 1.08 2.63
C TYR A 199 -0.85 0.87 2.56
N PHE A 200 -0.43 -0.37 2.57
CA PHE A 200 0.99 -0.71 2.76
C PHE A 200 1.76 -0.68 1.46
N ASP A 201 2.87 0.04 1.48
CA ASP A 201 3.83 0.15 0.41
C ASP A 201 5.14 -0.54 0.79
N ALA A 202 5.41 -1.68 0.16
CA ALA A 202 6.60 -2.47 0.43
C ALA A 202 7.89 -1.71 0.06
N ARG A 203 7.88 -0.90 -1.00
CA ARG A 203 9.03 -0.10 -1.44
C ARG A 203 9.50 0.84 -0.35
N HIS A 204 8.56 1.62 0.22
CA HIS A 204 8.89 2.56 1.29
C HIS A 204 9.30 1.83 2.58
N ALA A 205 8.63 0.72 2.91
CA ALA A 205 8.99 -0.08 4.07
C ALA A 205 10.39 -0.68 3.97
N VAL A 206 10.83 -1.14 2.78
CA VAL A 206 12.20 -1.64 2.54
C VAL A 206 13.21 -0.51 2.64
N ALA A 207 12.92 0.66 2.07
CA ALA A 207 13.81 1.82 2.13
C ALA A 207 14.06 2.29 3.56
N GLU A 208 13.01 2.32 4.41
CA GLU A 208 13.08 2.76 5.80
C GLU A 208 13.57 1.66 6.77
N GLY A 209 13.16 0.42 6.54
CA GLY A 209 13.41 -0.68 7.48
C GLY A 209 14.57 -1.59 7.12
N GLY A 210 15.16 -1.45 5.94
CA GLY A 210 16.21 -2.34 5.45
C GLY A 210 15.76 -3.80 5.40
N VAL A 211 16.71 -4.74 5.31
CA VAL A 211 16.46 -6.18 5.05
C VAL A 211 15.52 -6.84 6.07
N GLY A 212 15.60 -6.47 7.34
CA GLY A 212 14.83 -7.11 8.42
C GLY A 212 13.59 -6.33 8.84
N GLY A 213 13.73 -5.03 9.01
CA GLY A 213 12.69 -4.18 9.60
C GLY A 213 11.39 -4.16 8.80
N TRP A 214 11.47 -4.14 7.47
CA TRP A 214 10.27 -4.15 6.62
C TRP A 214 9.46 -5.45 6.73
N LYS A 215 10.12 -6.61 6.95
CA LYS A 215 9.42 -7.89 7.15
C LYS A 215 8.63 -7.92 8.46
N ILE A 216 9.19 -7.27 9.49
CA ILE A 216 8.48 -7.08 10.75
C ILE A 216 7.30 -6.12 10.54
N ALA A 217 7.50 -5.03 9.78
CA ALA A 217 6.43 -4.09 9.44
C ALA A 217 5.28 -4.77 8.69
N VAL A 218 5.55 -5.64 7.70
CA VAL A 218 4.52 -6.45 7.00
C VAL A 218 3.68 -7.24 8.01
N ASN A 219 4.34 -7.93 8.94
CA ASN A 219 3.63 -8.73 9.95
C ASN A 219 2.78 -7.85 10.88
N LEU A 220 3.32 -6.70 11.30
CA LEU A 220 2.63 -5.75 12.16
C LEU A 220 1.35 -5.20 11.53
N VAL A 221 1.38 -4.85 10.23
CA VAL A 221 0.23 -4.23 9.55
C VAL A 221 -0.82 -5.23 9.08
N MET A 222 -0.45 -6.50 8.92
CA MET A 222 -1.28 -7.53 8.30
C MET A 222 -2.71 -7.62 8.86
N PRO A 223 -2.94 -7.60 10.19
CA PRO A 223 -4.30 -7.70 10.75
C PRO A 223 -5.22 -6.52 10.38
N ARG A 224 -4.64 -5.40 9.92
CA ARG A 224 -5.34 -4.17 9.57
C ARG A 224 -5.08 -3.72 8.13
N LEU A 225 -4.53 -4.60 7.29
CA LEU A 225 -4.20 -4.27 5.92
C LEU A 225 -5.47 -4.12 5.08
N LYS A 226 -5.62 -2.97 4.41
CA LYS A 226 -6.77 -2.64 3.56
C LYS A 226 -6.42 -2.63 2.08
N MET A 227 -5.28 -2.06 1.75
CA MET A 227 -4.81 -1.84 0.39
C MET A 227 -3.29 -2.05 0.33
N VAL A 228 -2.77 -2.34 -0.85
CA VAL A 228 -1.34 -2.50 -1.11
C VAL A 228 -0.93 -1.62 -2.29
N ALA A 229 0.18 -0.90 -2.15
CA ALA A 229 0.87 -0.28 -3.27
C ALA A 229 2.00 -1.19 -3.76
N ALA A 230 2.02 -1.43 -5.06
CA ALA A 230 3.06 -2.23 -5.72
C ALA A 230 3.98 -1.29 -6.50
N LYS A 231 5.18 -1.08 -5.97
CA LYS A 231 6.31 -0.41 -6.63
C LYS A 231 7.62 -0.92 -6.09
N ASP A 232 8.72 -0.71 -6.82
CA ASP A 232 10.04 -1.20 -6.49
C ASP A 232 11.09 -0.10 -6.60
N PHE A 233 12.26 -0.32 -6.02
CA PHE A 233 13.35 0.63 -6.02
C PHE A 233 14.69 -0.06 -5.78
N LEU A 234 15.75 0.65 -6.07
CA LEU A 234 17.11 0.31 -5.67
C LEU A 234 17.83 1.51 -5.07
N TRP A 235 18.79 1.27 -4.18
CA TRP A 235 19.70 2.30 -3.73
C TRP A 235 20.76 2.54 -4.80
N GLN A 236 20.85 3.76 -5.28
CA GLN A 236 21.86 4.20 -6.26
C GLN A 236 22.82 5.18 -5.62
N LYS A 237 24.11 4.94 -5.83
CA LYS A 237 25.13 5.91 -5.45
C LYS A 237 25.10 7.10 -6.41
N THR A 238 25.03 8.31 -5.86
CA THR A 238 25.05 9.58 -6.57
C THR A 238 26.28 10.39 -6.14
N GLU A 239 26.48 11.54 -6.74
CA GLU A 239 27.57 12.46 -6.35
C GLU A 239 27.42 12.95 -4.91
N THR A 240 26.18 13.08 -4.40
CA THR A 240 25.86 13.61 -3.08
C THR A 240 25.59 12.52 -2.04
N GLY A 241 25.73 11.21 -2.39
CA GLY A 241 25.48 10.10 -1.48
C GLY A 241 24.65 8.98 -2.09
N TRP A 242 23.78 8.38 -1.30
CA TRP A 242 22.87 7.34 -1.74
C TRP A 242 21.46 7.89 -1.90
N ALA A 243 20.80 7.53 -3.00
CA ALA A 243 19.39 7.89 -3.26
C ALA A 243 18.57 6.64 -3.61
N ALA A 244 17.35 6.59 -3.09
CA ALA A 244 16.37 5.61 -3.52
C ALA A 244 15.86 5.97 -4.92
N ARG A 245 16.04 5.08 -5.88
CA ARG A 245 15.56 5.25 -7.27
C ARG A 245 14.51 4.20 -7.55
N ASN A 246 13.32 4.63 -7.90
CA ASN A 246 12.28 3.71 -8.33
C ASN A 246 12.69 3.02 -9.63
N CYS A 247 12.32 1.76 -9.76
CA CYS A 247 12.64 0.91 -10.91
C CYS A 247 11.43 -0.01 -11.23
N PRO A 248 11.48 -0.73 -12.35
CA PRO A 248 10.46 -1.72 -12.69
C PRO A 248 10.28 -2.78 -11.60
N LEU A 249 9.07 -3.31 -11.45
CA LEU A 249 8.80 -4.37 -10.48
C LEU A 249 9.70 -5.58 -10.71
N GLY A 250 10.34 -6.04 -9.63
CA GLY A 250 11.25 -7.19 -9.63
C GLY A 250 12.69 -6.87 -10.02
N GLU A 251 12.99 -5.64 -10.42
CA GLU A 251 14.36 -5.19 -10.70
C GLU A 251 15.00 -4.48 -9.50
N GLY A 252 14.26 -4.34 -8.40
CA GLY A 252 14.66 -3.62 -7.21
C GLY A 252 14.95 -4.49 -6.00
N MET A 253 14.80 -3.90 -4.83
CA MET A 253 15.17 -4.48 -3.54
C MET A 253 14.00 -5.10 -2.78
N VAL A 254 12.78 -5.01 -3.29
CA VAL A 254 11.61 -5.63 -2.65
C VAL A 254 11.65 -7.14 -2.91
N ASP A 255 11.70 -7.93 -1.82
CA ASP A 255 11.54 -9.39 -1.90
C ASP A 255 10.05 -9.73 -2.17
N TRP A 256 9.68 -9.66 -3.44
CA TRP A 256 8.30 -9.89 -3.90
C TRP A 256 7.78 -11.28 -3.56
N LYS A 257 8.65 -12.29 -3.56
CA LYS A 257 8.27 -13.65 -3.16
C LYS A 257 7.85 -13.70 -1.70
N TYR A 258 8.67 -13.11 -0.82
CA TYR A 258 8.34 -13.02 0.60
C TYR A 258 7.05 -12.22 0.80
N PHE A 259 6.94 -11.05 0.16
CA PHE A 259 5.82 -10.14 0.36
C PHE A 259 4.49 -10.78 -0.05
N VAL A 260 4.42 -11.34 -1.25
CA VAL A 260 3.20 -11.98 -1.74
C VAL A 260 2.83 -13.22 -0.93
N ASN A 261 3.82 -14.02 -0.50
CA ASN A 261 3.57 -15.14 0.40
C ASN A 261 3.01 -14.67 1.76
N ALA A 262 3.50 -13.56 2.29
CA ALA A 262 2.97 -12.98 3.53
C ALA A 262 1.53 -12.47 3.36
N LEU A 263 1.22 -11.82 2.22
CA LEU A 263 -0.16 -11.41 1.88
C LEU A 263 -1.10 -12.61 1.81
N ALA A 264 -0.69 -13.68 1.12
CA ALA A 264 -1.47 -14.90 0.98
C ALA A 264 -1.68 -15.59 2.34
N ALA A 265 -0.63 -15.72 3.15
CA ALA A 265 -0.70 -16.29 4.50
C ALA A 265 -1.62 -15.47 5.43
N GLY A 266 -1.63 -14.15 5.27
CA GLY A 266 -2.51 -13.24 6.00
C GLY A 266 -3.95 -13.20 5.46
N GLY A 267 -4.26 -13.90 4.38
CA GLY A 267 -5.58 -13.93 3.75
C GLY A 267 -5.98 -12.59 3.12
N PHE A 268 -5.01 -11.76 2.72
CA PHE A 268 -5.29 -10.45 2.14
C PHE A 268 -6.00 -10.59 0.78
N GLN A 269 -7.12 -9.87 0.63
CA GLN A 269 -7.96 -9.84 -0.58
C GLN A 269 -8.37 -8.40 -0.97
N GLY A 270 -7.71 -7.40 -0.38
CA GLY A 270 -7.95 -5.98 -0.71
C GLY A 270 -7.35 -5.60 -2.06
N PRO A 271 -7.62 -4.39 -2.58
CA PRO A 271 -7.06 -3.94 -3.85
C PRO A 271 -5.53 -3.76 -3.77
N ILE A 272 -4.85 -4.08 -4.87
CA ILE A 272 -3.42 -3.80 -5.07
C ILE A 272 -3.30 -2.77 -6.18
N SER A 273 -2.74 -1.60 -5.87
CA SER A 273 -2.51 -0.49 -6.80
C SER A 273 -1.07 -0.53 -7.32
N LEU A 274 -0.90 -0.66 -8.63
CA LEU A 274 0.41 -0.64 -9.28
C LEU A 274 0.84 0.81 -9.52
N HIS A 275 1.98 1.18 -8.93
CA HIS A 275 2.56 2.52 -8.97
C HIS A 275 3.78 2.56 -9.89
N LEU A 276 3.57 2.95 -11.14
CA LEU A 276 4.67 3.23 -12.06
C LEU A 276 5.21 4.64 -11.76
N GLU A 277 6.26 4.71 -10.98
CA GLU A 277 6.86 5.97 -10.51
C GLU A 277 8.36 6.09 -10.85
N TYR A 278 8.86 5.26 -11.77
CA TYR A 278 10.21 5.38 -12.32
C TYR A 278 10.17 6.11 -13.68
N ASP A 279 11.34 6.60 -14.11
CA ASP A 279 11.46 7.31 -15.36
C ASP A 279 11.26 6.37 -16.56
N VAL A 280 10.25 6.68 -17.37
CA VAL A 280 10.02 6.03 -18.66
C VAL A 280 10.54 6.95 -19.74
N VAL A 281 11.42 6.41 -20.60
CA VAL A 281 12.00 7.15 -21.72
C VAL A 281 10.93 7.54 -22.73
N GLY A 282 11.13 8.69 -23.40
CA GLY A 282 10.26 9.22 -24.45
C GLY A 282 10.00 10.71 -24.27
N GLU A 283 9.79 11.42 -25.39
CA GLU A 283 9.35 12.80 -25.38
C GLU A 283 7.92 12.90 -24.83
N ALA A 284 7.60 14.04 -24.22
CA ALA A 284 6.26 14.27 -23.69
C ALA A 284 5.17 14.13 -24.78
N GLY A 285 4.01 13.58 -24.41
CA GLY A 285 2.88 13.34 -25.30
C GLY A 285 2.62 11.86 -25.59
N ALA A 286 1.96 11.55 -26.69
CA ALA A 286 1.46 10.21 -27.03
C ALA A 286 2.55 9.12 -26.99
N ALA A 287 3.74 9.39 -27.53
CA ALA A 287 4.84 8.41 -27.53
C ALA A 287 5.29 8.03 -26.10
N ARG A 288 5.29 8.97 -25.17
CA ARG A 288 5.58 8.68 -23.77
C ARG A 288 4.45 7.90 -23.10
N GLU A 289 3.21 8.22 -23.42
CA GLU A 289 2.04 7.50 -22.91
C GLU A 289 2.04 6.04 -23.37
N GLU A 290 2.38 5.75 -24.63
CA GLU A 290 2.55 4.39 -25.16
C GLU A 290 3.65 3.62 -24.41
N ASN A 291 4.80 4.26 -24.16
CA ASN A 291 5.88 3.65 -23.40
C ASN A 291 5.49 3.38 -21.94
N ILE A 292 4.71 4.29 -21.32
CA ILE A 292 4.15 4.08 -19.97
C ILE A 292 3.20 2.88 -19.98
N VAL A 293 2.33 2.75 -20.97
CA VAL A 293 1.41 1.62 -21.12
C VAL A 293 2.18 0.30 -21.27
N ALA A 294 3.23 0.27 -22.07
CA ALA A 294 4.10 -0.91 -22.22
C ALA A 294 4.83 -1.28 -20.91
N ALA A 295 5.30 -0.28 -20.18
CA ALA A 295 5.92 -0.48 -18.88
C ALA A 295 4.92 -1.02 -17.83
N LEU A 296 3.69 -0.48 -17.80
CA LEU A 296 2.61 -0.96 -16.97
C LEU A 296 2.25 -2.42 -17.27
N GLN A 297 2.24 -2.79 -18.55
CA GLN A 297 1.95 -4.17 -18.97
C GLN A 297 3.00 -5.16 -18.45
N ARG A 298 4.29 -4.80 -18.55
CA ARG A 298 5.40 -5.59 -18.01
C ARG A 298 5.28 -5.75 -16.49
N ASP A 299 5.09 -4.65 -15.77
CA ASP A 299 5.03 -4.64 -14.31
C ASP A 299 3.78 -5.38 -13.81
N LEU A 300 2.64 -5.24 -14.48
CA LEU A 300 1.44 -5.99 -14.13
C LEU A 300 1.61 -7.50 -14.36
N GLN A 301 2.28 -7.89 -15.44
CA GLN A 301 2.58 -9.30 -15.72
C GLN A 301 3.50 -9.90 -14.65
N PHE A 302 4.52 -9.15 -14.21
CA PHE A 302 5.37 -9.56 -13.10
C PHE A 302 4.53 -9.75 -11.82
N LEU A 303 3.72 -8.77 -11.45
CA LEU A 303 2.87 -8.82 -10.25
C LEU A 303 1.91 -10.01 -10.28
N LYS A 304 1.22 -10.24 -11.41
CA LYS A 304 0.34 -11.38 -11.62
C LYS A 304 1.07 -12.71 -11.45
N THR A 305 2.29 -12.82 -11.97
CA THR A 305 3.12 -14.02 -11.80
C THR A 305 3.42 -14.28 -10.32
N ARG A 306 3.85 -13.26 -9.56
CA ARG A 306 4.09 -13.40 -8.13
C ARG A 306 2.82 -13.77 -7.34
N LEU A 307 1.68 -13.16 -7.70
CA LEU A 307 0.40 -13.48 -7.05
C LEU A 307 -0.03 -14.94 -7.31
N ARG A 308 0.12 -15.45 -8.54
CA ARG A 308 -0.15 -16.88 -8.83
C ARG A 308 0.75 -17.81 -8.02
N GLU A 309 2.02 -17.48 -7.88
CA GLU A 309 2.97 -18.26 -7.08
C GLU A 309 2.59 -18.29 -5.59
N GLY A 310 2.15 -17.17 -5.02
CA GLY A 310 1.80 -17.07 -3.60
C GLY A 310 0.39 -17.56 -3.26
N TYR A 311 -0.59 -17.25 -4.10
CA TYR A 311 -2.00 -17.58 -3.87
C TYR A 311 -2.48 -18.84 -4.61
N GLY A 312 -1.68 -19.37 -5.55
CA GLY A 312 -2.05 -20.50 -6.41
C GLY A 312 -2.93 -20.13 -7.61
N ALA A 313 -3.70 -19.04 -7.54
CA ALA A 313 -4.54 -18.54 -8.66
C ALA A 313 -4.88 -17.05 -8.49
N ILE A 314 -5.36 -16.43 -9.58
CA ILE A 314 -5.98 -15.10 -9.56
C ILE A 314 -7.39 -15.26 -10.13
N ALA A 315 -8.39 -14.65 -9.46
CA ALA A 315 -9.77 -14.71 -9.95
C ALA A 315 -9.93 -13.98 -11.30
N GLY A 316 -10.73 -14.55 -12.19
CA GLY A 316 -10.99 -13.97 -13.52
C GLY A 316 -9.98 -14.33 -14.61
N GLU A 317 -8.90 -15.03 -14.30
CA GLU A 317 -7.93 -15.56 -15.28
C GLU A 317 -8.19 -17.06 -15.53
N ARG A 318 -9.29 -17.38 -16.20
CA ARG A 318 -9.56 -18.74 -16.75
C ARG A 318 -9.63 -18.71 -18.25
#